data_e750fb7270a94693d3611763b9de6be0
#
_entry.id   e750fb7270a94693d3611763b9de6be0
#
_cell.length_a   1.000
_cell.length_b   1.000
_cell.length_c   1.000
_cell.angle_alpha   90.00
_cell.angle_beta   90.00
_cell.angle_gamma   90.00
#
_symmetry.space_group_name_H-M   'P 1'
#
loop_
_entity.id
_entity.type
_entity.pdbx_description
1 polymer ?
#
loop_
_entity_poly.entity_id
_entity_poly.type
_entity_poly.pdbx_seq_one_letter_code
_entity_poly.pdbx_strand_id
1 'polypeptide(L)'
;MMNLKNKKILITGATGGIGNSLVKKFNALECVILATGTNEEKLSRLKNDYKNIHIEKFKLDEHNRIEEFIEKIDKKINGIDVLVNNAGITLDNLAIRLTEDNWKKVLDINLTSTFLMCKYSIKKMLKRKFGRIINITSIVGHTGNLGQANYSASKAGIVAFSKSLAFEYAKKNITVNCVSPGFIKTEMTDKINDDFKNKLVDKIPAGTLGSGDDVSNCVAFLASDMANYINGETIHVNGGMYMA
;
A
#
# COMPACT_ATOMS: atom_id res chain seq x y z
N MET A 1 -15.37 -5.58 17.94
CA MET A 1 -13.95 -6.00 17.94
C MET A 1 -13.54 -6.31 16.51
N MET A 2 -12.37 -5.85 16.07
CA MET A 2 -11.86 -6.06 14.72
C MET A 2 -11.55 -7.55 14.51
N ASN A 3 -12.39 -8.27 13.77
CA ASN A 3 -12.17 -9.71 13.51
C ASN A 3 -11.65 -9.91 12.11
N LEU A 4 -10.36 -10.25 12.00
CA LEU A 4 -9.67 -10.56 10.73
C LEU A 4 -9.06 -11.97 10.73
N LYS A 5 -9.34 -12.77 11.75
CA LYS A 5 -8.81 -14.12 11.88
C LYS A 5 -9.09 -14.94 10.63
N ASN A 6 -8.07 -15.62 10.12
CA ASN A 6 -8.08 -16.43 8.91
C ASN A 6 -8.38 -15.68 7.58
N LYS A 7 -8.54 -14.35 7.58
CA LYS A 7 -8.61 -13.57 6.34
C LYS A 7 -7.30 -13.68 5.58
N LYS A 8 -7.38 -13.80 4.27
CA LYS A 8 -6.24 -13.98 3.35
C LYS A 8 -5.82 -12.63 2.80
N ILE A 9 -4.64 -12.18 3.19
CA ILE A 9 -4.12 -10.85 2.93
C ILE A 9 -2.94 -10.92 1.98
N LEU A 10 -3.04 -10.30 0.81
CA LEU A 10 -1.90 -10.09 -0.08
C LEU A 10 -1.32 -8.69 0.16
N ILE A 11 -0.03 -8.62 0.50
CA ILE A 11 0.69 -7.36 0.77
C ILE A 11 1.84 -7.22 -0.21
N THR A 12 1.82 -6.15 -1.02
CA THR A 12 2.95 -5.80 -1.88
C THR A 12 3.95 -4.90 -1.14
N GLY A 13 5.25 -5.00 -1.49
CA GLY A 13 6.28 -4.22 -0.80
C GLY A 13 6.39 -4.54 0.70
N ALA A 14 6.11 -5.78 1.08
CA ALA A 14 6.04 -6.25 2.46
C ALA A 14 7.36 -6.10 3.24
N THR A 15 8.49 -5.98 2.55
CA THR A 15 9.84 -5.85 3.15
C THR A 15 10.26 -4.42 3.45
N GLY A 16 9.46 -3.42 3.08
CA GLY A 16 9.67 -2.01 3.41
C GLY A 16 9.19 -1.66 4.82
N GLY A 17 9.48 -0.44 5.30
CA GLY A 17 9.13 -0.01 6.66
C GLY A 17 7.63 -0.15 6.98
N ILE A 18 6.75 0.47 6.17
CA ILE A 18 5.29 0.31 6.33
C ILE A 18 4.87 -1.14 6.07
N GLY A 19 5.45 -1.79 5.04
CA GLY A 19 5.14 -3.18 4.69
C GLY A 19 5.41 -4.16 5.84
N ASN A 20 6.50 -3.99 6.57
CA ASN A 20 6.83 -4.81 7.74
C ASN A 20 5.81 -4.58 8.89
N SER A 21 5.43 -3.33 9.14
CA SER A 21 4.38 -3.03 10.13
C SER A 21 3.03 -3.63 9.75
N LEU A 22 2.67 -3.65 8.46
CA LEU A 22 1.48 -4.33 7.96
C LEU A 22 1.54 -5.84 8.23
N VAL A 23 2.68 -6.49 7.89
CA VAL A 23 2.87 -7.93 8.17
C VAL A 23 2.72 -8.22 9.66
N LYS A 24 3.42 -7.45 10.51
CA LYS A 24 3.33 -7.57 11.98
C LYS A 24 1.89 -7.45 12.46
N LYS A 25 1.17 -6.43 11.99
CA LYS A 25 -0.22 -6.17 12.39
C LYS A 25 -1.16 -7.30 12.00
N PHE A 26 -1.13 -7.73 10.74
CA PHE A 26 -2.01 -8.80 10.27
C PHE A 26 -1.65 -10.17 10.86
N ASN A 27 -0.37 -10.42 11.16
CA ASN A 27 0.03 -11.64 11.89
C ASN A 27 -0.53 -11.64 13.33
N ALA A 28 -0.49 -10.52 14.03
CA ALA A 28 -1.08 -10.38 15.36
C ALA A 28 -2.61 -10.55 15.37
N LEU A 29 -3.27 -10.30 14.20
CA LEU A 29 -4.70 -10.52 13.99
C LEU A 29 -5.03 -11.93 13.45
N GLU A 30 -4.07 -12.84 13.51
CA GLU A 30 -4.19 -14.24 13.07
C GLU A 30 -4.66 -14.41 11.60
N CYS A 31 -4.23 -13.49 10.72
CA CYS A 31 -4.49 -13.58 9.30
C CYS A 31 -3.56 -14.59 8.61
N VAL A 32 -3.99 -15.10 7.45
CA VAL A 32 -3.11 -15.78 6.50
C VAL A 32 -2.51 -14.74 5.58
N ILE A 33 -1.19 -14.54 5.63
CA ILE A 33 -0.52 -13.46 4.91
C ILE A 33 0.26 -14.04 3.73
N LEU A 34 0.14 -13.39 2.57
CA LEU A 34 1.08 -13.52 1.48
C LEU A 34 1.84 -12.22 1.31
N ALA A 35 3.12 -12.25 1.64
CA ALA A 35 4.02 -11.12 1.52
C ALA A 35 4.82 -11.20 0.20
N THR A 36 4.80 -10.13 -0.59
CA THR A 36 5.61 -10.06 -1.81
C THR A 36 6.52 -8.85 -1.82
N GLY A 37 7.64 -9.00 -2.52
CA GLY A 37 8.68 -7.98 -2.68
C GLY A 37 9.78 -8.49 -3.61
N THR A 38 10.82 -7.68 -3.82
CA THR A 38 11.92 -7.99 -4.72
C THR A 38 13.15 -8.57 -4.01
N ASN A 39 13.30 -8.33 -2.71
CA ASN A 39 14.43 -8.79 -1.90
C ASN A 39 14.10 -10.11 -1.21
N GLU A 40 14.74 -11.18 -1.68
CA GLU A 40 14.50 -12.56 -1.24
C GLU A 40 14.97 -12.82 0.20
N GLU A 41 16.10 -12.24 0.62
CA GLU A 41 16.60 -12.38 2.00
C GLU A 41 15.64 -11.75 3.01
N LYS A 42 15.17 -10.51 2.72
CA LYS A 42 14.20 -9.84 3.58
C LYS A 42 12.86 -10.60 3.63
N LEU A 43 12.40 -11.18 2.51
CA LEU A 43 11.21 -12.03 2.50
C LEU A 43 11.41 -13.30 3.34
N SER A 44 12.58 -13.94 3.24
CA SER A 44 12.91 -15.14 4.04
C SER A 44 12.94 -14.81 5.55
N ARG A 45 13.47 -13.65 5.94
CA ARG A 45 13.41 -13.19 7.34
C ARG A 45 11.96 -13.05 7.81
N LEU A 46 11.10 -12.40 7.05
CA LEU A 46 9.67 -12.30 7.41
C LEU A 46 9.04 -13.68 7.60
N LYS A 47 9.39 -14.66 6.77
CA LYS A 47 8.87 -16.04 6.89
C LYS A 47 9.35 -16.74 8.17
N ASN A 48 10.55 -16.42 8.65
CA ASN A 48 11.09 -16.98 9.87
C ASN A 48 10.53 -16.31 11.12
N ASP A 49 10.26 -14.98 11.04
CA ASP A 49 9.84 -14.18 12.18
C ASP A 49 8.35 -14.33 12.51
N TYR A 50 7.52 -14.69 11.52
CA TYR A 50 6.06 -14.72 11.67
C TYR A 50 5.46 -16.07 11.27
N LYS A 51 4.42 -16.47 12.02
CA LYS A 51 3.61 -17.67 11.72
C LYS A 51 2.57 -17.34 10.63
N ASN A 52 2.12 -18.38 9.90
CA ASN A 52 1.05 -18.26 8.89
C ASN A 52 1.37 -17.26 7.76
N ILE A 53 2.65 -17.07 7.45
CA ILE A 53 3.10 -16.23 6.35
C ILE A 53 3.58 -17.07 5.17
N HIS A 54 3.10 -16.75 4.01
CA HIS A 54 3.60 -17.19 2.72
C HIS A 54 4.39 -16.06 2.09
N ILE A 55 5.48 -16.38 1.42
CA ILE A 55 6.28 -15.40 0.70
C ILE A 55 6.29 -15.74 -0.79
N GLU A 56 6.39 -14.69 -1.62
CA GLU A 56 6.56 -14.82 -3.06
C GLU A 56 7.36 -13.63 -3.59
N LYS A 57 8.51 -13.91 -4.23
CA LYS A 57 9.30 -12.87 -4.89
C LYS A 57 8.63 -12.49 -6.19
N PHE A 58 8.35 -11.20 -6.37
CA PHE A 58 7.74 -10.68 -7.59
C PHE A 58 8.16 -9.24 -7.84
N LYS A 59 8.40 -8.91 -9.13
CA LYS A 59 8.70 -7.56 -9.59
C LYS A 59 7.45 -6.97 -10.23
N LEU A 60 6.98 -5.84 -9.72
CA LEU A 60 5.75 -5.21 -10.17
C LEU A 60 5.85 -4.54 -11.55
N ASP A 61 7.05 -4.30 -12.06
CA ASP A 61 7.29 -3.82 -13.43
C ASP A 61 7.13 -4.94 -14.50
N GLU A 62 7.01 -6.19 -14.09
CA GLU A 62 6.68 -7.31 -14.99
C GLU A 62 5.15 -7.38 -15.24
N HIS A 63 4.58 -6.33 -15.83
CA HIS A 63 3.12 -6.12 -15.95
C HIS A 63 2.39 -7.28 -16.62
N ASN A 64 2.99 -7.89 -17.64
CA ASN A 64 2.45 -9.05 -18.37
C ASN A 64 2.32 -10.31 -17.52
N ARG A 65 3.00 -10.37 -16.37
CA ARG A 65 2.99 -11.52 -15.45
C ARG A 65 2.08 -11.32 -14.24
N ILE A 66 1.49 -10.13 -14.06
CA ILE A 66 0.68 -9.83 -12.89
C ILE A 66 -0.58 -10.72 -12.83
N GLU A 67 -1.22 -11.00 -13.97
CA GLU A 67 -2.39 -11.87 -14.01
C GLU A 67 -2.05 -13.29 -13.53
N GLU A 68 -1.00 -13.89 -14.09
CA GLU A 68 -0.49 -15.21 -13.70
C GLU A 68 -0.08 -15.23 -12.21
N PHE A 69 0.60 -14.18 -11.75
CA PHE A 69 0.99 -14.01 -10.36
C PHE A 69 -0.25 -14.04 -9.44
N ILE A 70 -1.28 -13.25 -9.71
CA ILE A 70 -2.51 -13.23 -8.92
C ILE A 70 -3.20 -14.60 -8.95
N GLU A 71 -3.22 -15.29 -10.09
CA GLU A 71 -3.78 -16.64 -10.16
C GLU A 71 -3.05 -17.65 -9.29
N LYS A 72 -1.72 -17.62 -9.34
CA LYS A 72 -0.85 -18.44 -8.48
C LYS A 72 -1.13 -18.19 -7.00
N ILE A 73 -1.21 -16.91 -6.61
CA ILE A 73 -1.42 -16.52 -5.22
C ILE A 73 -2.81 -16.92 -4.73
N ASP A 74 -3.85 -16.64 -5.54
CA ASP A 74 -5.24 -16.99 -5.18
C ASP A 74 -5.39 -18.49 -4.93
N LYS A 75 -4.72 -19.32 -5.73
CA LYS A 75 -4.65 -20.77 -5.51
C LYS A 75 -3.86 -21.15 -4.24
N LYS A 76 -2.69 -20.52 -4.04
CA LYS A 76 -1.76 -20.85 -2.95
C LYS A 76 -2.36 -20.62 -1.55
N ILE A 77 -3.16 -19.56 -1.38
CA ILE A 77 -3.78 -19.21 -0.10
C ILE A 77 -5.30 -19.44 -0.08
N ASN A 78 -5.82 -20.12 -1.10
CA ASN A 78 -7.26 -20.41 -1.26
C ASN A 78 -8.14 -19.16 -1.21
N GLY A 79 -7.76 -18.17 -2.02
CA GLY A 79 -8.48 -16.89 -2.19
C GLY A 79 -7.73 -15.69 -1.64
N ILE A 80 -7.99 -14.50 -2.20
CA ILE A 80 -7.48 -13.21 -1.71
C ILE A 80 -8.67 -12.42 -1.18
N ASP A 81 -8.79 -12.29 0.15
CA ASP A 81 -9.86 -11.51 0.78
C ASP A 81 -9.51 -10.01 0.80
N VAL A 82 -8.23 -9.71 1.07
CA VAL A 82 -7.72 -8.34 1.18
C VAL A 82 -6.48 -8.18 0.31
N LEU A 83 -6.45 -7.13 -0.49
CA LEU A 83 -5.26 -6.68 -1.21
C LEU A 83 -4.76 -5.37 -0.61
N VAL A 84 -3.52 -5.34 -0.16
CA VAL A 84 -2.83 -4.12 0.28
C VAL A 84 -1.71 -3.78 -0.72
N ASN A 85 -1.95 -2.79 -1.57
CA ASN A 85 -0.97 -2.26 -2.48
C ASN A 85 -0.11 -1.23 -1.75
N ASN A 86 1.02 -1.68 -1.21
CA ASN A 86 1.95 -0.85 -0.45
C ASN A 86 3.28 -0.61 -1.19
N ALA A 87 3.62 -1.42 -2.18
CA ALA A 87 4.85 -1.24 -2.94
C ALA A 87 4.86 0.11 -3.68
N GLY A 88 6.03 0.71 -3.74
CA GLY A 88 6.27 1.94 -4.50
C GLY A 88 7.72 2.37 -4.41
N ILE A 89 8.14 3.17 -5.39
CA ILE A 89 9.48 3.76 -5.48
C ILE A 89 9.37 5.26 -5.66
N THR A 90 10.44 5.96 -5.31
CA THR A 90 10.70 7.35 -5.68
C THR A 90 11.96 7.45 -6.53
N LEU A 91 11.96 8.32 -7.52
CA LEU A 91 13.12 8.71 -8.31
C LEU A 91 13.04 10.23 -8.45
N ASP A 92 13.48 10.90 -7.39
CA ASP A 92 13.26 12.32 -7.18
C ASP A 92 14.28 13.16 -7.98
N ASN A 93 13.77 14.18 -8.68
CA ASN A 93 14.58 15.21 -9.31
C ASN A 93 13.70 16.43 -9.65
N LEU A 94 14.31 17.62 -9.77
CA LEU A 94 13.59 18.78 -10.29
C LEU A 94 13.01 18.49 -11.66
N ALA A 95 11.81 19.00 -11.96
CA ALA A 95 11.07 18.69 -13.19
C ALA A 95 11.90 18.87 -14.47
N ILE A 96 12.72 19.93 -14.54
CA ILE A 96 13.61 20.21 -15.68
C ILE A 96 14.77 19.20 -15.83
N ARG A 97 15.06 18.40 -14.81
CA ARG A 97 16.13 17.38 -14.79
C ARG A 97 15.57 15.97 -14.68
N LEU A 98 14.25 15.83 -14.52
CA LEU A 98 13.60 14.52 -14.45
C LEU A 98 13.59 13.89 -15.84
N THR A 99 14.25 12.74 -15.99
CA THR A 99 14.28 12.03 -17.28
C THR A 99 12.95 11.34 -17.56
N GLU A 100 12.63 11.13 -18.85
CA GLU A 100 11.44 10.35 -19.23
C GLU A 100 11.47 8.93 -18.67
N ASP A 101 12.64 8.30 -18.60
CA ASP A 101 12.79 6.95 -18.04
C ASP A 101 12.43 6.90 -16.56
N ASN A 102 12.90 7.88 -15.78
CA ASN A 102 12.55 7.98 -14.36
C ASN A 102 11.06 8.29 -14.16
N TRP A 103 10.49 9.13 -15.03
CA TRP A 103 9.05 9.40 -15.04
C TRP A 103 8.27 8.10 -15.30
N LYS A 104 8.54 7.43 -16.42
CA LYS A 104 7.88 6.18 -16.82
C LYS A 104 8.03 5.10 -15.76
N LYS A 105 9.25 4.88 -15.25
CA LYS A 105 9.52 3.85 -14.25
C LYS A 105 8.72 4.04 -12.95
N VAL A 106 8.58 5.27 -12.46
CA VAL A 106 7.78 5.55 -11.27
C VAL A 106 6.29 5.32 -11.55
N LEU A 107 5.77 5.76 -12.70
CA LEU A 107 4.38 5.51 -13.06
C LEU A 107 4.11 4.01 -13.28
N ASP A 108 5.01 3.30 -13.93
CA ASP A 108 4.87 1.86 -14.18
C ASP A 108 4.79 1.05 -12.89
N ILE A 109 5.74 1.31 -11.96
CA ILE A 109 5.79 0.55 -10.70
C ILE A 109 4.71 1.02 -9.71
N ASN A 110 4.45 2.33 -9.59
CA ASN A 110 3.53 2.81 -8.55
C ASN A 110 2.06 2.77 -9.01
N LEU A 111 1.79 3.23 -10.23
CA LEU A 111 0.42 3.44 -10.72
C LEU A 111 -0.07 2.27 -11.56
N THR A 112 0.63 1.95 -12.65
CA THR A 112 0.19 0.92 -13.60
C THR A 112 0.11 -0.44 -12.93
N SER A 113 1.15 -0.83 -12.18
CA SER A 113 1.14 -2.11 -11.47
C SER A 113 0.03 -2.18 -10.42
N THR A 114 -0.19 -1.10 -9.65
CA THR A 114 -1.25 -1.04 -8.65
C THR A 114 -2.64 -1.23 -9.28
N PHE A 115 -2.89 -0.58 -10.41
CA PHE A 115 -4.12 -0.78 -11.18
C PHE A 115 -4.27 -2.24 -11.63
N LEU A 116 -3.22 -2.85 -12.18
CA LEU A 116 -3.25 -4.24 -12.64
C LEU A 116 -3.45 -5.24 -11.49
N MET A 117 -2.79 -5.01 -10.34
CA MET A 117 -3.01 -5.79 -9.11
C MET A 117 -4.47 -5.71 -8.66
N CYS A 118 -5.07 -4.50 -8.65
CA CYS A 118 -6.49 -4.32 -8.37
C CYS A 118 -7.37 -5.07 -9.37
N LYS A 119 -7.17 -4.86 -10.68
CA LYS A 119 -7.93 -5.47 -11.77
C LYS A 119 -8.01 -6.99 -11.65
N TYR A 120 -6.86 -7.64 -11.50
CA TYR A 120 -6.82 -9.10 -11.46
C TYR A 120 -7.27 -9.69 -10.13
N SER A 121 -7.05 -8.97 -9.01
CA SER A 121 -7.62 -9.36 -7.71
C SER A 121 -9.14 -9.24 -7.69
N ILE A 122 -9.72 -8.18 -8.27
CA ILE A 122 -11.16 -8.00 -8.41
C ILE A 122 -11.78 -9.14 -9.19
N LYS A 123 -11.16 -9.63 -10.29
CA LYS A 123 -11.64 -10.81 -11.03
C LYS A 123 -11.82 -12.05 -10.11
N LYS A 124 -10.95 -12.22 -9.11
CA LYS A 124 -11.05 -13.33 -8.14
C LYS A 124 -12.08 -13.02 -7.04
N MET A 125 -12.10 -11.80 -6.53
CA MET A 125 -13.02 -11.34 -5.49
C MET A 125 -14.50 -11.38 -5.96
N LEU A 126 -14.77 -11.06 -7.22
CA LEU A 126 -16.12 -11.14 -7.82
C LEU A 126 -16.73 -12.53 -7.71
N LYS A 127 -15.95 -13.59 -7.88
CA LYS A 127 -16.42 -14.98 -7.76
C LYS A 127 -16.86 -15.32 -6.33
N ARG A 128 -16.25 -14.68 -5.33
CA ARG A 128 -16.55 -14.88 -3.89
C ARG A 128 -17.53 -13.85 -3.33
N LYS A 129 -17.87 -12.82 -4.10
CA LYS A 129 -18.71 -11.68 -3.68
C LYS A 129 -18.19 -11.03 -2.39
N PHE A 130 -16.88 -10.91 -2.27
CA PHE A 130 -16.19 -10.29 -1.15
C PHE A 130 -14.80 -9.81 -1.57
N GLY A 131 -14.43 -8.61 -1.15
CA GLY A 131 -13.07 -8.07 -1.32
C GLY A 131 -12.87 -6.77 -0.57
N ARG A 132 -11.63 -6.56 -0.11
CA ARG A 132 -11.16 -5.29 0.46
C ARG A 132 -9.85 -4.92 -0.22
N ILE A 133 -9.82 -3.78 -0.88
CA ILE A 133 -8.63 -3.26 -1.54
C ILE A 133 -8.22 -1.97 -0.83
N ILE A 134 -7.00 -1.95 -0.34
CA ILE A 134 -6.41 -0.80 0.32
C ILE A 134 -5.13 -0.39 -0.42
N ASN A 135 -5.15 0.79 -1.01
CA ASN A 135 -4.02 1.35 -1.74
C ASN A 135 -3.26 2.35 -0.86
N ILE A 136 -1.97 2.12 -0.63
CA ILE A 136 -1.13 3.06 0.10
C ILE A 136 -0.69 4.16 -0.87
N THR A 137 -1.22 5.35 -0.64
CA THR A 137 -0.91 6.57 -1.37
C THR A 137 0.16 7.39 -0.65
N SER A 138 0.05 8.69 -0.61
CA SER A 138 0.92 9.59 0.13
C SER A 138 0.28 10.97 0.19
N ILE A 139 0.58 11.72 1.23
CA ILE A 139 0.21 13.14 1.34
C ILE A 139 0.64 13.93 0.10
N VAL A 140 1.81 13.61 -0.49
CA VAL A 140 2.32 14.34 -1.65
C VAL A 140 1.49 14.12 -2.93
N GLY A 141 0.64 13.10 -2.98
CA GLY A 141 -0.37 12.94 -4.02
C GLY A 141 -1.47 14.02 -3.98
N HIS A 142 -1.60 14.71 -2.86
CA HIS A 142 -2.58 15.80 -2.65
C HIS A 142 -1.92 17.17 -2.66
N THR A 143 -0.73 17.29 -2.05
CA THR A 143 -0.03 18.59 -1.87
C THR A 143 1.01 18.88 -2.93
N GLY A 144 1.48 17.85 -3.65
CA GLY A 144 2.75 17.93 -4.37
C GLY A 144 3.94 17.99 -3.42
N ASN A 145 5.15 17.85 -3.95
CA ASN A 145 6.40 18.09 -3.24
C ASN A 145 7.52 18.41 -4.23
N LEU A 146 8.47 19.22 -3.79
CA LEU A 146 9.64 19.60 -4.60
C LEU A 146 10.41 18.34 -5.05
N GLY A 147 10.68 18.24 -6.35
CA GLY A 147 11.43 17.13 -6.93
C GLY A 147 10.65 15.83 -7.10
N GLN A 148 9.37 15.78 -6.79
CA GLN A 148 8.56 14.55 -6.80
C GLN A 148 7.38 14.59 -7.78
N ALA A 149 7.53 15.26 -8.92
CA ALA A 149 6.44 15.37 -9.90
C ALA A 149 5.88 14.01 -10.35
N ASN A 150 6.77 13.04 -10.65
CA ASN A 150 6.42 11.67 -11.04
C ASN A 150 5.74 10.90 -9.90
N TYR A 151 6.28 10.98 -8.68
CA TYR A 151 5.75 10.30 -7.52
C TYR A 151 4.38 10.87 -7.12
N SER A 152 4.25 12.20 -7.06
CA SER A 152 2.99 12.88 -6.78
C SER A 152 1.91 12.52 -7.80
N ALA A 153 2.24 12.54 -9.10
CA ALA A 153 1.34 12.13 -10.16
C ALA A 153 0.88 10.68 -10.00
N SER A 154 1.82 9.76 -9.66
CA SER A 154 1.48 8.35 -9.44
C SER A 154 0.53 8.17 -8.26
N LYS A 155 0.76 8.87 -7.15
CA LYS A 155 -0.06 8.74 -5.94
C LYS A 155 -1.44 9.41 -6.09
N ALA A 156 -1.53 10.54 -6.77
CA ALA A 156 -2.80 11.17 -7.15
C ALA A 156 -3.61 10.27 -8.11
N GLY A 157 -2.96 9.67 -9.10
CA GLY A 157 -3.60 8.74 -10.03
C GLY A 157 -4.19 7.50 -9.32
N ILE A 158 -3.52 6.98 -8.29
CA ILE A 158 -4.05 5.88 -7.46
C ILE A 158 -5.35 6.31 -6.77
N VAL A 159 -5.41 7.50 -6.18
CA VAL A 159 -6.64 8.02 -5.55
C VAL A 159 -7.78 8.10 -6.57
N ALA A 160 -7.50 8.64 -7.75
CA ALA A 160 -8.51 8.83 -8.80
C ALA A 160 -9.09 7.50 -9.30
N PHE A 161 -8.26 6.53 -9.70
CA PHE A 161 -8.78 5.25 -10.18
C PHE A 161 -9.42 4.43 -9.06
N SER A 162 -8.98 4.57 -7.80
CA SER A 162 -9.59 3.88 -6.66
C SER A 162 -11.06 4.25 -6.49
N LYS A 163 -11.40 5.52 -6.68
CA LYS A 163 -12.80 6.00 -6.67
C LYS A 163 -13.63 5.37 -7.78
N SER A 164 -13.07 5.25 -8.98
CA SER A 164 -13.74 4.59 -10.10
C SER A 164 -14.03 3.11 -9.80
N LEU A 165 -13.02 2.36 -9.32
CA LEU A 165 -13.19 0.96 -8.95
C LEU A 165 -14.17 0.80 -7.78
N ALA A 166 -14.13 1.68 -6.79
CA ALA A 166 -15.08 1.69 -5.69
C ALA A 166 -16.52 1.82 -6.18
N PHE A 167 -16.77 2.72 -7.14
CA PHE A 167 -18.08 2.92 -7.74
C PHE A 167 -18.55 1.70 -8.55
N GLU A 168 -17.66 1.11 -9.37
CA GLU A 168 -17.97 -0.05 -10.22
C GLU A 168 -18.34 -1.30 -9.43
N TYR A 169 -17.67 -1.53 -8.28
CA TYR A 169 -17.74 -2.83 -7.59
C TYR A 169 -18.44 -2.80 -6.22
N ALA A 170 -18.98 -1.67 -5.77
CA ALA A 170 -19.69 -1.52 -4.51
C ALA A 170 -20.80 -2.58 -4.32
N LYS A 171 -21.64 -2.78 -5.33
CA LYS A 171 -22.75 -3.76 -5.31
C LYS A 171 -22.30 -5.22 -5.23
N LYS A 172 -21.00 -5.47 -5.34
CA LYS A 172 -20.39 -6.80 -5.26
C LYS A 172 -19.72 -7.09 -3.91
N ASN A 173 -19.97 -6.23 -2.90
CA ASN A 173 -19.32 -6.29 -1.59
C ASN A 173 -17.79 -6.21 -1.69
N ILE A 174 -17.30 -5.39 -2.62
CA ILE A 174 -15.88 -5.08 -2.79
C ILE A 174 -15.72 -3.59 -2.50
N THR A 175 -14.90 -3.27 -1.50
CA THR A 175 -14.53 -1.87 -1.20
C THR A 175 -13.12 -1.58 -1.68
N VAL A 176 -12.91 -0.38 -2.19
CA VAL A 176 -11.60 0.12 -2.63
C VAL A 176 -11.35 1.46 -1.95
N ASN A 177 -10.37 1.50 -1.05
CA ASN A 177 -10.03 2.69 -0.29
C ASN A 177 -8.53 2.99 -0.37
N CYS A 178 -8.16 4.21 -0.04
CA CYS A 178 -6.79 4.65 0.05
C CYS A 178 -6.42 4.98 1.49
N VAL A 179 -5.17 4.75 1.86
CA VAL A 179 -4.54 5.31 3.04
C VAL A 179 -3.42 6.24 2.57
N SER A 180 -3.43 7.48 3.04
CA SER A 180 -2.49 8.53 2.66
C SER A 180 -1.59 8.88 3.84
N PRO A 181 -0.43 8.21 3.99
CA PRO A 181 0.52 8.54 5.04
C PRO A 181 1.17 9.90 4.82
N GLY A 182 1.50 10.58 5.91
CA GLY A 182 2.45 11.68 5.96
C GLY A 182 3.89 11.17 6.05
N PHE A 183 4.73 11.87 6.81
CA PHE A 183 6.09 11.40 7.10
C PHE A 183 6.07 10.33 8.18
N ILE A 184 6.47 9.11 7.81
CA ILE A 184 6.48 7.92 8.67
C ILE A 184 7.92 7.56 9.00
N LYS A 185 8.18 7.29 10.29
CA LYS A 185 9.47 6.80 10.76
C LYS A 185 9.75 5.42 10.15
N THR A 186 10.86 5.32 9.40
CA THR A 186 11.33 4.09 8.73
C THR A 186 12.85 4.07 8.76
N GLU A 187 13.48 2.94 8.43
CA GLU A 187 14.94 2.86 8.27
C GLU A 187 15.52 3.94 7.32
N MET A 188 14.71 4.44 6.37
CA MET A 188 15.12 5.53 5.47
C MET A 188 15.11 6.88 6.18
N THR A 189 14.11 7.16 7.00
CA THR A 189 14.01 8.44 7.75
C THR A 189 14.97 8.48 8.92
N ASP A 190 15.39 7.35 9.48
CA ASP A 190 16.39 7.29 10.55
C ASP A 190 17.80 7.71 10.08
N LYS A 191 18.06 7.67 8.77
CA LYS A 191 19.32 8.12 8.16
C LYS A 191 19.35 9.62 7.83
N ILE A 192 18.25 10.33 8.03
CA ILE A 192 18.13 11.76 7.77
C ILE A 192 18.81 12.53 8.92
N ASN A 193 19.59 13.56 8.57
CA ASN A 193 20.20 14.47 9.53
C ASN A 193 19.14 15.10 10.45
N ASP A 194 19.47 15.24 11.75
CA ASP A 194 18.55 15.73 12.77
C ASP A 194 18.00 17.13 12.46
N ASP A 195 18.78 18.04 11.88
CA ASP A 195 18.31 19.38 11.48
C ASP A 195 17.20 19.31 10.41
N PHE A 196 17.35 18.40 9.45
CA PHE A 196 16.33 18.21 8.43
C PHE A 196 15.09 17.51 9.01
N LYS A 197 15.30 16.57 9.93
CA LYS A 197 14.23 15.87 10.64
C LYS A 197 13.41 16.84 11.48
N ASN A 198 14.05 17.76 12.20
CA ASN A 198 13.38 18.80 12.99
C ASN A 198 12.53 19.71 12.07
N LYS A 199 13.06 20.16 10.94
CA LYS A 199 12.32 20.95 9.94
C LYS A 199 11.12 20.20 9.34
N LEU A 200 11.18 18.88 9.25
CA LEU A 200 10.02 18.08 8.84
C LEU A 200 8.98 18.00 9.95
N VAL A 201 9.42 17.78 11.19
CA VAL A 201 8.55 17.72 12.37
C VAL A 201 7.82 19.05 12.58
N ASP A 202 8.48 20.18 12.38
CA ASP A 202 7.87 21.52 12.47
C ASP A 202 6.70 21.74 11.50
N LYS A 203 6.66 20.98 10.40
CA LYS A 203 5.56 21.01 9.43
C LYS A 203 4.39 20.10 9.81
N ILE A 204 4.53 19.29 10.85
CA ILE A 204 3.50 18.33 11.29
C ILE A 204 2.77 18.94 12.49
N PRO A 205 1.48 19.27 12.39
CA PRO A 205 0.73 19.81 13.53
C PRO A 205 0.79 18.94 14.79
N ALA A 206 0.85 17.62 14.64
CA ALA A 206 1.01 16.68 15.77
C ALA A 206 2.42 16.75 16.42
N GLY A 207 3.39 17.46 15.83
CA GLY A 207 4.73 17.64 16.39
C GLY A 207 5.62 16.38 16.38
N THR A 208 5.21 15.32 15.68
CA THR A 208 5.96 14.05 15.62
C THR A 208 5.81 13.38 14.26
N LEU A 209 6.80 12.57 13.88
CA LEU A 209 6.66 11.64 12.75
C LEU A 209 5.65 10.54 13.13
N GLY A 210 4.84 10.11 12.17
CA GLY A 210 4.02 8.92 12.32
C GLY A 210 4.87 7.65 12.36
N SER A 211 4.28 6.56 12.80
CA SER A 211 4.87 5.22 12.81
C SER A 211 4.24 4.31 11.75
N GLY A 212 4.90 3.22 11.39
CA GLY A 212 4.29 2.18 10.57
C GLY A 212 3.06 1.55 11.24
N ASP A 213 3.00 1.56 12.57
CA ASP A 213 1.86 1.04 13.33
C ASP A 213 0.62 1.94 13.16
N ASP A 214 0.77 3.27 13.06
CA ASP A 214 -0.34 4.20 12.78
C ASP A 214 -0.98 3.88 11.42
N VAL A 215 -0.15 3.66 10.40
CA VAL A 215 -0.62 3.28 9.07
C VAL A 215 -1.27 1.89 9.09
N SER A 216 -0.62 0.90 9.69
CA SER A 216 -1.11 -0.48 9.70
C SER A 216 -2.42 -0.64 10.50
N ASN A 217 -2.64 0.17 11.55
CA ASN A 217 -3.91 0.22 12.28
C ASN A 217 -5.06 0.70 11.39
N CYS A 218 -4.84 1.78 10.62
CA CYS A 218 -5.82 2.29 9.66
C CYS A 218 -6.12 1.26 8.56
N VAL A 219 -5.09 0.60 8.01
CA VAL A 219 -5.25 -0.45 7.00
C VAL A 219 -6.03 -1.64 7.54
N ALA A 220 -5.74 -2.09 8.76
CA ALA A 220 -6.47 -3.19 9.40
C ALA A 220 -7.94 -2.83 9.66
N PHE A 221 -8.23 -1.59 10.05
CA PHE A 221 -9.60 -1.09 10.17
C PHE A 221 -10.34 -1.18 8.82
N LEU A 222 -9.76 -0.65 7.74
CA LEU A 222 -10.35 -0.70 6.40
C LEU A 222 -10.50 -2.12 5.84
N ALA A 223 -9.66 -3.06 6.26
CA ALA A 223 -9.75 -4.47 5.90
C ALA A 223 -10.86 -5.21 6.64
N SER A 224 -11.35 -4.67 7.75
CA SER A 224 -12.33 -5.31 8.63
C SER A 224 -13.78 -5.00 8.25
N ASP A 225 -14.71 -5.76 8.85
CA ASP A 225 -16.15 -5.54 8.68
C ASP A 225 -16.63 -4.22 9.31
N MET A 226 -15.83 -3.58 10.17
CA MET A 226 -16.13 -2.27 10.75
C MET A 226 -16.13 -1.15 9.70
N ALA A 227 -15.48 -1.36 8.55
CA ALA A 227 -15.39 -0.42 7.44
C ALA A 227 -16.27 -0.80 6.23
N ASN A 228 -17.26 -1.66 6.40
CA ASN A 228 -18.08 -2.16 5.29
C ASN A 228 -18.79 -1.07 4.48
N TYR A 229 -19.07 0.08 5.08
CA TYR A 229 -19.75 1.20 4.42
C TYR A 229 -18.79 2.32 4.01
N ILE A 230 -17.47 2.11 4.17
CA ILE A 230 -16.43 3.03 3.71
C ILE A 230 -15.92 2.54 2.36
N ASN A 231 -16.17 3.31 1.30
CA ASN A 231 -15.81 2.93 -0.06
C ASN A 231 -15.47 4.16 -0.92
N GLY A 232 -14.35 4.13 -1.61
CA GLY A 232 -13.85 5.24 -2.42
C GLY A 232 -13.17 6.34 -1.60
N GLU A 233 -12.92 6.11 -0.31
CA GLU A 233 -12.38 7.10 0.63
C GLU A 233 -10.84 7.07 0.68
N THR A 234 -10.25 8.22 1.00
CA THR A 234 -8.83 8.35 1.30
C THR A 234 -8.66 8.80 2.75
N ILE A 235 -8.22 7.89 3.62
CA ILE A 235 -7.96 8.21 5.01
C ILE A 235 -6.54 8.75 5.15
N HIS A 236 -6.42 9.97 5.66
CA HIS A 236 -5.16 10.65 5.90
C HIS A 236 -4.56 10.25 7.25
N VAL A 237 -3.34 9.67 7.23
CA VAL A 237 -2.58 9.28 8.43
C VAL A 237 -1.29 10.10 8.45
N ASN A 238 -1.39 11.39 8.77
CA ASN A 238 -0.33 12.36 8.52
C ASN A 238 -0.11 13.40 9.64
N GLY A 239 -0.69 13.21 10.83
CA GLY A 239 -0.54 14.12 11.96
C GLY A 239 -1.07 15.54 11.71
N GLY A 240 -2.03 15.69 10.79
CA GLY A 240 -2.65 16.98 10.44
C GLY A 240 -1.91 17.78 9.37
N MET A 241 -0.87 17.22 8.72
CA MET A 241 -0.14 17.93 7.64
C MET A 241 -1.03 18.28 6.44
N TYR A 242 -2.06 17.49 6.21
CA TYR A 242 -3.09 17.75 5.20
C TYR A 242 -4.45 17.37 5.78
N MET A 243 -5.39 18.26 5.67
CA MET A 243 -6.79 18.12 6.06
C MET A 243 -7.63 18.32 4.80
N ALA A 244 -8.40 17.30 4.38
CA ALA A 244 -9.26 17.34 3.20
C ALA A 244 -10.62 17.94 3.54
#